data_8b3e8f5f70c3ca421e0c1e87e980f0f7
#
_entry.id   8b3e8f5f70c3ca421e0c1e87e980f0f7
#
_cell.length_a   1.000
_cell.length_b   1.000
_cell.length_c   1.000
_cell.angle_alpha   90.00
_cell.angle_beta   90.00
_cell.angle_gamma   90.00
#
_symmetry.space_group_name_H-M   'P 1'
#
loop_
_entity.id
_entity.type
_entity.pdbx_description
1 polymer ?
#
loop_
_entity_poly.entity_id
_entity_poly.type
_entity_poly.pdbx_seq_one_letter_code
_entity_poly.pdbx_strand_id
1 'polypeptide(L)'
;FFFFQAEDGIRDYKVTGFRRVLFRSSISTGKMVAALRTLGFDKVFDTDFTADLTIMEEGSEFLERLKKGGPLPLITSCSPGWIKYMEEFYPELSENVSSCKSPQQMFGALAKTFYAEKAGIDPKDIVSVSIMPCTAKKFECNRPEMSDSGYQDVDYVLTVRELARMIKEAGLDFKNLPDEEYDAPFGIGTGAGLIFGATGGVMEAALRTVYELVTGKTLEKIDFEDVRGLTGLKKATVDVNGTEVKVAVAHTLANAKILLDKVKSGEEQFHFIEIMTCPGGCIGGGGQPIPTDTEIREKRIAAIYEGDRQLPLRKSHENPAVQELYRTFLGHPLSHKSHELLHTHYKKRPRHGTMTVKYGVTPAEEETAASNGHDT
;
A
#
# COMPACT_ATOMS: atom_id res chain seq x y z
N PHE A 1 7.11 1.30 -1.98
CA PHE A 1 6.94 1.54 -3.44
C PHE A 1 7.80 2.71 -3.85
N PHE A 2 9.08 2.46 -4.12
CA PHE A 2 10.00 3.50 -4.58
C PHE A 2 10.06 3.50 -6.10
N PHE A 3 9.09 4.16 -6.74
CA PHE A 3 9.25 4.51 -8.15
C PHE A 3 9.88 5.88 -8.24
N PHE A 4 11.18 5.90 -8.08
CA PHE A 4 11.98 7.03 -8.44
C PHE A 4 12.27 6.95 -9.94
N GLN A 5 11.56 7.74 -10.73
CA GLN A 5 12.15 8.22 -11.97
C GLN A 5 13.23 9.21 -11.56
N ALA A 6 14.49 8.79 -11.57
CA ALA A 6 15.63 9.65 -11.27
C ALA A 6 15.71 10.89 -12.18
N GLU A 7 14.90 10.93 -13.22
CA GLU A 7 14.87 12.00 -14.22
C GLU A 7 14.09 13.25 -13.81
N ASP A 8 13.05 13.10 -12.97
CA ASP A 8 12.18 14.23 -12.63
C ASP A 8 12.76 15.13 -11.52
N GLY A 9 13.81 14.68 -10.89
CA GLY A 9 14.52 15.43 -9.88
C GLY A 9 15.69 16.24 -10.40
N ILE A 10 16.25 15.91 -11.57
CA ILE A 10 17.45 16.50 -12.13
C ILE A 10 17.17 16.76 -13.60
N ARG A 11 16.83 18.01 -13.92
CA ARG A 11 16.69 18.46 -15.30
C ARG A 11 18.03 18.33 -16.01
N ASP A 12 18.17 17.31 -16.83
CA ASP A 12 19.02 17.33 -17.99
C ASP A 12 18.36 16.51 -19.11
N TYR A 13 17.73 17.24 -20.01
CA TYR A 13 17.01 16.72 -21.13
C TYR A 13 17.97 16.20 -22.20
N LYS A 14 18.23 14.90 -22.20
CA LYS A 14 18.56 14.19 -23.44
C LYS A 14 17.81 12.86 -23.49
N VAL A 15 16.82 12.82 -24.35
CA VAL A 15 15.86 11.73 -24.58
C VAL A 15 16.51 10.35 -24.90
N THR A 16 17.80 10.28 -25.13
CA THR A 16 18.53 9.05 -25.44
C THR A 16 18.92 8.19 -24.24
N GLY A 17 18.83 8.72 -23.00
CA GLY A 17 19.12 7.99 -21.75
C GLY A 17 17.95 7.17 -21.19
N PHE A 18 16.74 7.44 -21.64
CA PHE A 18 15.48 6.96 -21.07
C PHE A 18 15.32 5.44 -21.04
N ARG A 19 15.82 4.73 -22.05
CA ARG A 19 15.76 3.25 -22.07
C ARG A 19 16.65 2.59 -21.03
N ARG A 20 17.72 3.21 -20.57
CA ARG A 20 18.67 2.61 -19.60
C ARG A 20 18.22 2.78 -18.15
N VAL A 21 17.49 3.84 -17.83
CA VAL A 21 17.06 4.13 -16.46
C VAL A 21 15.82 3.32 -16.09
N LEU A 22 14.89 3.10 -17.03
CA LEU A 22 13.69 2.27 -16.83
C LEU A 22 13.98 0.77 -16.71
N PHE A 23 15.08 0.29 -17.28
CA PHE A 23 15.46 -1.13 -17.28
C PHE A 23 16.32 -1.56 -16.09
N ARG A 24 16.57 -0.69 -15.11
CA ARG A 24 17.38 -1.00 -13.94
C ARG A 24 16.74 -0.43 -12.67
N SER A 25 15.59 -0.97 -12.29
CA SER A 25 14.97 -0.68 -11.00
C SER A 25 15.92 -0.95 -9.81
N SER A 26 16.78 -1.94 -9.94
CA SER A 26 17.82 -2.23 -8.95
C SER A 26 18.83 -1.10 -8.73
N ILE A 27 19.16 -0.33 -9.77
CA ILE A 27 20.17 0.76 -9.67
C ILE A 27 19.64 1.96 -8.88
N SER A 28 18.35 2.25 -8.94
CA SER A 28 17.76 3.35 -8.19
C SER A 28 17.39 2.98 -6.76
N THR A 29 17.07 1.71 -6.50
CA THR A 29 16.67 1.22 -5.18
C THR A 29 17.83 1.33 -4.19
N GLY A 30 19.00 0.78 -4.49
CA GLY A 30 20.16 0.85 -3.61
C GLY A 30 20.63 2.28 -3.35
N LYS A 31 20.62 3.15 -4.36
CA LYS A 31 20.92 4.58 -4.21
C LYS A 31 19.90 5.31 -3.34
N MET A 32 18.63 4.90 -3.38
CA MET A 32 17.59 5.45 -2.51
C MET A 32 17.84 5.08 -1.05
N VAL A 33 18.22 3.83 -0.78
CA VAL A 33 18.61 3.39 0.57
C VAL A 33 19.76 4.24 1.08
N ALA A 34 20.83 4.40 0.29
CA ALA A 34 21.97 5.24 0.62
C ALA A 34 21.57 6.71 0.86
N ALA A 35 20.69 7.27 0.02
CA ALA A 35 20.20 8.64 0.18
C ALA A 35 19.45 8.83 1.50
N LEU A 36 18.59 7.90 1.84
CA LEU A 36 17.83 7.95 3.11
C LEU A 36 18.76 7.88 4.32
N ARG A 37 19.74 6.98 4.32
CA ARG A 37 20.73 6.91 5.40
C ARG A 37 21.57 8.20 5.48
N THR A 38 21.95 8.75 4.36
CA THR A 38 22.66 10.04 4.33
C THR A 38 21.81 11.20 4.85
N LEU A 39 20.48 11.13 4.68
CA LEU A 39 19.54 12.10 5.25
C LEU A 39 19.30 11.89 6.76
N GLY A 40 19.88 10.85 7.37
CA GLY A 40 19.81 10.60 8.81
C GLY A 40 18.78 9.57 9.25
N PHE A 41 18.25 8.76 8.33
CA PHE A 41 17.41 7.62 8.71
C PHE A 41 18.28 6.47 9.24
N ASP A 42 18.05 6.04 10.47
CA ASP A 42 18.82 4.96 11.12
C ASP A 42 18.60 3.61 10.46
N LYS A 43 17.37 3.36 9.99
CA LYS A 43 16.95 2.13 9.33
C LYS A 43 16.09 2.41 8.11
N VAL A 44 16.30 1.61 7.07
CA VAL A 44 15.57 1.71 5.81
C VAL A 44 15.06 0.33 5.42
N PHE A 45 13.75 0.19 5.34
CA PHE A 45 13.05 -1.07 5.07
C PHE A 45 12.24 -1.00 3.76
N ASP A 46 11.91 -2.17 3.22
CA ASP A 46 11.11 -2.28 2.01
C ASP A 46 9.62 -2.48 2.32
N THR A 47 8.76 -1.62 1.78
CA THR A 47 7.31 -1.77 1.93
C THR A 47 6.76 -2.96 1.14
N ASP A 48 7.48 -3.48 0.15
CA ASP A 48 7.08 -4.69 -0.58
C ASP A 48 7.01 -5.91 0.35
N PHE A 49 7.79 -5.94 1.44
CA PHE A 49 7.66 -6.93 2.51
C PHE A 49 6.23 -6.94 3.10
N THR A 50 5.69 -5.77 3.44
CA THR A 50 4.34 -5.69 4.00
C THR A 50 3.25 -5.77 2.94
N ALA A 51 3.54 -5.54 1.68
CA ALA A 51 2.65 -5.90 0.58
C ALA A 51 2.48 -7.42 0.48
N ASP A 52 3.57 -8.19 0.60
CA ASP A 52 3.51 -9.65 0.70
C ASP A 52 2.71 -10.11 1.92
N LEU A 53 2.93 -9.49 3.08
CA LEU A 53 2.17 -9.76 4.30
C LEU A 53 0.67 -9.47 4.11
N THR A 54 0.33 -8.37 3.44
CA THR A 54 -1.07 -8.02 3.13
C THR A 54 -1.72 -9.11 2.29
N ILE A 55 -1.02 -9.65 1.28
CA ILE A 55 -1.56 -10.77 0.48
C ILE A 55 -1.77 -12.03 1.32
N MET A 56 -0.91 -12.30 2.27
CA MET A 56 -1.11 -13.46 3.17
C MET A 56 -2.37 -13.30 4.03
N GLU A 57 -2.60 -12.13 4.58
CA GLU A 57 -3.80 -11.84 5.39
C GLU A 57 -5.06 -11.72 4.52
N GLU A 58 -5.05 -10.88 3.48
CA GLU A 58 -6.21 -10.61 2.63
C GLU A 58 -6.60 -11.83 1.79
N GLY A 59 -5.62 -12.58 1.29
CA GLY A 59 -5.85 -13.85 0.59
C GLY A 59 -6.45 -14.91 1.52
N SER A 60 -6.00 -14.97 2.78
CA SER A 60 -6.56 -15.87 3.79
C SER A 60 -7.97 -15.45 4.19
N GLU A 61 -8.25 -14.15 4.35
CA GLU A 61 -9.58 -13.60 4.58
C GLU A 61 -10.53 -13.95 3.42
N PHE A 62 -10.06 -13.80 2.18
CA PHE A 62 -10.83 -14.18 1.00
C PHE A 62 -11.21 -15.65 1.00
N LEU A 63 -10.25 -16.54 1.28
CA LEU A 63 -10.49 -17.98 1.37
C LEU A 63 -11.43 -18.36 2.51
N GLU A 64 -11.33 -17.68 3.63
CA GLU A 64 -12.24 -17.89 4.76
C GLU A 64 -13.67 -17.49 4.38
N ARG A 65 -13.86 -16.32 3.75
CA ARG A 65 -15.18 -15.86 3.26
C ARG A 65 -15.79 -16.82 2.25
N LEU A 66 -15.00 -17.34 1.30
CA LEU A 66 -15.46 -18.35 0.34
C LEU A 66 -15.91 -19.64 1.01
N LYS A 67 -15.17 -20.11 2.02
CA LYS A 67 -15.48 -21.38 2.71
C LYS A 67 -16.66 -21.27 3.69
N LYS A 68 -16.77 -20.17 4.41
CA LYS A 68 -17.78 -19.98 5.48
C LYS A 68 -19.04 -19.26 5.00
N GLY A 69 -19.10 -18.80 3.74
CA GLY A 69 -20.24 -18.04 3.22
C GLY A 69 -20.27 -16.60 3.75
N GLY A 70 -19.12 -15.97 3.90
CA GLY A 70 -18.99 -14.56 4.31
C GLY A 70 -19.44 -13.57 3.24
N PRO A 71 -19.44 -12.25 3.53
CA PRO A 71 -19.86 -11.23 2.57
C PRO A 71 -18.91 -11.19 1.37
N LEU A 72 -19.48 -11.42 0.18
CA LEU A 72 -18.80 -11.30 -1.10
C LEU A 72 -19.48 -10.22 -1.95
N PRO A 73 -18.76 -9.54 -2.86
CA PRO A 73 -17.32 -9.67 -3.09
C PRO A 73 -16.48 -9.18 -1.91
N LEU A 74 -15.30 -9.78 -1.69
CA LEU A 74 -14.25 -9.13 -0.92
C LEU A 74 -13.70 -7.97 -1.75
N ILE A 75 -13.56 -6.78 -1.17
CA ILE A 75 -13.03 -5.59 -1.85
C ILE A 75 -11.75 -5.14 -1.14
N THR A 76 -10.67 -4.93 -1.88
CA THR A 76 -9.37 -4.53 -1.31
C THR A 76 -9.45 -3.23 -0.50
N SER A 77 -8.62 -3.09 0.53
CA SER A 77 -8.62 -1.97 1.48
C SER A 77 -7.40 -1.05 1.40
N CYS A 78 -6.36 -1.41 0.65
CA CYS A 78 -5.06 -0.73 0.68
C CYS A 78 -5.05 0.68 0.07
N SER A 79 -6.13 1.11 -0.61
CA SER A 79 -6.25 2.43 -1.25
C SER A 79 -7.05 3.42 -0.37
N PRO A 80 -6.41 4.33 0.38
CA PRO A 80 -7.12 5.16 1.37
C PRO A 80 -8.10 6.17 0.76
N GLY A 81 -7.90 6.57 -0.48
CA GLY A 81 -8.88 7.41 -1.19
C GLY A 81 -10.14 6.64 -1.54
N TRP A 82 -10.02 5.35 -1.87
CA TRP A 82 -11.15 4.44 -2.04
C TRP A 82 -11.89 4.23 -0.71
N ILE A 83 -11.18 3.92 0.35
CA ILE A 83 -11.76 3.72 1.69
C ILE A 83 -12.59 4.94 2.12
N LYS A 84 -12.02 6.14 1.99
CA LYS A 84 -12.77 7.37 2.30
C LYS A 84 -14.02 7.50 1.43
N TYR A 85 -13.92 7.23 0.14
CA TYR A 85 -15.06 7.29 -0.78
C TYR A 85 -16.13 6.26 -0.40
N MET A 86 -15.75 5.05 -0.05
CA MET A 86 -16.67 4.01 0.41
C MET A 86 -17.41 4.44 1.69
N GLU A 87 -16.69 4.90 2.71
CA GLU A 87 -17.27 5.34 3.98
C GLU A 87 -18.32 6.46 3.82
N GLU A 88 -18.15 7.34 2.81
CA GLU A 88 -19.03 8.46 2.56
C GLU A 88 -20.19 8.12 1.60
N PHE A 89 -19.97 7.28 0.58
CA PHE A 89 -20.90 7.08 -0.53
C PHE A 89 -21.48 5.67 -0.61
N TYR A 90 -20.76 4.65 -0.08
CA TYR A 90 -21.16 3.25 -0.12
C TYR A 90 -20.96 2.57 1.26
N PRO A 91 -21.42 3.18 2.38
CA PRO A 91 -21.19 2.65 3.70
C PRO A 91 -21.82 1.27 3.93
N GLU A 92 -22.79 0.90 3.14
CA GLU A 92 -23.42 -0.43 3.13
C GLU A 92 -22.48 -1.54 2.65
N LEU A 93 -21.40 -1.20 1.95
CA LEU A 93 -20.37 -2.15 1.51
C LEU A 93 -19.21 -2.28 2.50
N SER A 94 -19.30 -1.68 3.69
CA SER A 94 -18.20 -1.73 4.67
C SER A 94 -17.81 -3.16 5.07
N GLU A 95 -18.78 -4.07 5.17
CA GLU A 95 -18.51 -5.48 5.48
C GLU A 95 -17.91 -6.25 4.30
N ASN A 96 -18.07 -5.75 3.09
CA ASN A 96 -17.44 -6.31 1.89
C ASN A 96 -15.97 -5.92 1.77
N VAL A 97 -15.56 -4.80 2.39
CA VAL A 97 -14.16 -4.37 2.35
C VAL A 97 -13.32 -5.30 3.21
N SER A 98 -12.10 -5.60 2.75
CA SER A 98 -11.13 -6.34 3.53
C SER A 98 -10.83 -5.62 4.85
N SER A 99 -10.75 -6.36 5.92
CA SER A 99 -10.36 -5.83 7.22
C SER A 99 -8.88 -5.52 7.33
N CYS A 100 -8.07 -5.97 6.37
CA CYS A 100 -6.63 -5.75 6.36
C CYS A 100 -6.27 -4.25 6.34
N LYS A 101 -5.33 -3.85 7.17
CA LYS A 101 -4.64 -2.57 7.03
C LYS A 101 -3.87 -2.54 5.70
N SER A 102 -3.57 -1.34 5.22
CA SER A 102 -2.67 -1.22 4.06
C SER A 102 -1.24 -1.64 4.42
N PRO A 103 -0.40 -2.00 3.43
CA PRO A 103 1.02 -2.31 3.67
C PRO A 103 1.74 -1.25 4.50
N GLN A 104 1.44 0.05 4.28
CA GLN A 104 1.98 1.14 5.09
C GLN A 104 1.64 0.98 6.58
N GLN A 105 0.38 0.72 6.90
CA GLN A 105 -0.07 0.66 8.29
C GLN A 105 0.33 -0.65 8.95
N MET A 106 0.34 -1.76 8.21
CA MET A 106 0.92 -3.02 8.70
C MET A 106 2.39 -2.84 9.08
N PHE A 107 3.15 -2.13 8.22
CA PHE A 107 4.55 -1.83 8.51
C PHE A 107 4.71 -1.01 9.80
N GLY A 108 3.93 0.05 9.95
CA GLY A 108 4.00 0.91 11.14
C GLY A 108 3.70 0.16 12.43
N ALA A 109 2.65 -0.67 12.43
CA ALA A 109 2.32 -1.51 13.58
C ALA A 109 3.45 -2.48 13.92
N LEU A 110 4.05 -3.13 12.91
CA LEU A 110 5.17 -4.06 13.12
C LEU A 110 6.47 -3.36 13.53
N ALA A 111 6.71 -2.14 13.06
CA ALA A 111 7.87 -1.36 13.44
C ALA A 111 7.86 -1.04 14.95
N LYS A 112 6.68 -0.68 15.47
CA LYS A 112 6.49 -0.34 16.88
C LYS A 112 6.17 -1.52 17.80
N THR A 113 6.09 -2.74 17.27
CA THR A 113 5.89 -3.97 18.04
C THR A 113 7.03 -4.95 17.81
N PHE A 114 6.97 -5.77 16.78
CA PHE A 114 7.95 -6.81 16.49
C PHE A 114 9.38 -6.28 16.35
N TYR A 115 9.56 -5.20 15.57
CA TYR A 115 10.90 -4.64 15.38
C TYR A 115 11.43 -3.99 16.67
N ALA A 116 10.58 -3.23 17.38
CA ALA A 116 10.92 -2.63 18.65
C ALA A 116 11.41 -3.67 19.67
N GLU A 117 10.65 -4.77 19.82
CA GLU A 117 11.02 -5.90 20.69
C GLU A 117 12.34 -6.54 20.25
N LYS A 118 12.47 -6.85 18.96
CA LYS A 118 13.68 -7.50 18.42
C LYS A 118 14.93 -6.64 18.52
N ALA A 119 14.78 -5.32 18.37
CA ALA A 119 15.90 -4.37 18.46
C ALA A 119 16.18 -3.90 19.90
N GLY A 120 15.30 -4.20 20.87
CA GLY A 120 15.41 -3.72 22.24
C GLY A 120 15.23 -2.21 22.36
N ILE A 121 14.38 -1.63 21.50
CA ILE A 121 14.07 -0.18 21.46
C ILE A 121 12.67 0.04 22.05
N ASP A 122 12.52 1.05 22.91
CA ASP A 122 11.20 1.47 23.38
C ASP A 122 10.38 1.99 22.18
N PRO A 123 9.17 1.47 21.91
CA PRO A 123 8.35 1.91 20.78
C PRO A 123 8.13 3.42 20.69
N LYS A 124 8.11 4.14 21.83
CA LYS A 124 7.98 5.60 21.86
C LYS A 124 9.17 6.34 21.24
N ASP A 125 10.34 5.69 21.19
CA ASP A 125 11.57 6.26 20.65
C ASP A 125 11.71 5.92 19.13
N ILE A 126 10.76 5.18 18.54
CA ILE A 126 10.72 4.88 17.13
C ILE A 126 9.85 5.92 16.40
N VAL A 127 10.46 6.65 15.48
CA VAL A 127 9.75 7.51 14.53
C VAL A 127 9.64 6.79 13.20
N SER A 128 8.43 6.36 12.86
CA SER A 128 8.13 5.68 11.61
C SER A 128 7.78 6.68 10.52
N VAL A 129 8.60 6.72 9.45
CA VAL A 129 8.41 7.62 8.31
C VAL A 129 8.15 6.80 7.05
N SER A 130 6.98 6.96 6.46
CA SER A 130 6.61 6.29 5.23
C SER A 130 6.84 7.20 4.02
N ILE A 131 7.41 6.66 2.94
CA ILE A 131 7.61 7.38 1.69
C ILE A 131 6.76 6.75 0.61
N MET A 132 5.76 7.52 0.12
CA MET A 132 4.70 6.97 -0.71
C MET A 132 4.44 7.80 -1.96
N PRO A 133 4.05 7.17 -3.08
CA PRO A 133 3.58 7.88 -4.28
C PRO A 133 2.18 8.48 -4.11
N CYS A 134 1.70 8.60 -2.89
CA CYS A 134 0.30 8.85 -2.55
C CYS A 134 0.16 9.99 -1.53
N THR A 135 -0.71 10.96 -1.80
CA THR A 135 -1.04 12.03 -0.85
C THR A 135 -2.07 11.57 0.20
N ALA A 136 -2.95 10.63 -0.16
CA ALA A 136 -3.97 10.11 0.74
C ALA A 136 -3.41 9.24 1.87
N LYS A 137 -2.18 8.75 1.74
CA LYS A 137 -1.46 8.04 2.81
C LYS A 137 -1.15 8.94 4.02
N LYS A 138 -1.03 10.27 3.80
CA LYS A 138 -0.95 11.26 4.88
C LYS A 138 -2.23 11.34 5.71
N PHE A 139 -3.38 11.15 5.06
CA PHE A 139 -4.66 11.07 5.74
C PHE A 139 -4.82 9.72 6.47
N GLU A 140 -4.42 8.63 5.83
CA GLU A 140 -4.53 7.29 6.39
C GLU A 140 -3.77 7.15 7.72
N CYS A 141 -2.53 7.62 7.80
CA CYS A 141 -1.73 7.49 9.03
C CYS A 141 -2.28 8.30 10.21
N ASN A 142 -3.14 9.30 9.96
CA ASN A 142 -3.79 10.10 11.00
C ASN A 142 -5.20 9.58 11.39
N ARG A 143 -5.62 8.43 10.89
CA ARG A 143 -6.90 7.83 11.28
C ARG A 143 -6.80 7.30 12.72
N PRO A 144 -7.81 7.52 13.57
CA PRO A 144 -7.77 7.07 14.97
C PRO A 144 -7.55 5.57 15.15
N GLU A 145 -8.03 4.79 14.17
CA GLU A 145 -7.91 3.33 14.14
C GLU A 145 -6.54 2.81 13.68
N MET A 146 -5.58 3.69 13.40
CA MET A 146 -4.22 3.33 12.97
C MET A 146 -3.19 3.50 14.10
N SER A 147 -3.50 2.87 15.25
CA SER A 147 -2.71 2.97 16.48
C SER A 147 -2.74 1.67 17.31
N ASP A 148 -2.92 0.53 16.66
CA ASP A 148 -3.06 -0.76 17.35
C ASP A 148 -1.74 -1.26 17.98
N SER A 149 -0.60 -0.67 17.62
CA SER A 149 0.66 -0.85 18.32
C SER A 149 0.70 -0.22 19.74
N GLY A 150 -0.36 0.51 20.14
CA GLY A 150 -0.39 1.33 21.33
C GLY A 150 0.15 2.76 21.12
N TYR A 151 0.65 3.02 19.93
CA TYR A 151 1.16 4.32 19.45
C TYR A 151 0.57 4.61 18.08
N GLN A 152 0.74 5.82 17.55
CA GLN A 152 0.45 6.06 16.14
C GLN A 152 1.38 5.16 15.30
N ASP A 153 0.81 4.25 14.50
CA ASP A 153 1.58 3.22 13.78
C ASP A 153 2.60 3.86 12.82
N VAL A 154 2.18 4.88 12.05
CA VAL A 154 3.05 5.65 11.16
C VAL A 154 3.01 7.11 11.55
N ASP A 155 4.14 7.67 11.96
CA ASP A 155 4.20 9.06 12.47
C ASP A 155 4.15 10.08 11.34
N TYR A 156 4.88 9.85 10.24
CA TYR A 156 4.96 10.77 9.12
C TYR A 156 4.86 10.07 7.78
N VAL A 157 4.27 10.75 6.81
CA VAL A 157 4.24 10.30 5.41
C VAL A 157 4.82 11.40 4.52
N LEU A 158 5.87 11.07 3.81
CA LEU A 158 6.43 11.89 2.74
C LEU A 158 5.98 11.35 1.38
N THR A 159 5.67 12.23 0.47
CA THR A 159 5.52 11.84 -0.94
C THR A 159 6.87 11.67 -1.60
N VAL A 160 6.91 10.92 -2.70
CA VAL A 160 8.12 10.78 -3.52
C VAL A 160 8.68 12.15 -3.94
N ARG A 161 7.80 13.12 -4.27
CA ARG A 161 8.22 14.48 -4.62
C ARG A 161 8.84 15.25 -3.44
N GLU A 162 8.30 15.07 -2.24
CA GLU A 162 8.84 15.71 -1.03
C GLU A 162 10.22 15.15 -0.70
N LEU A 163 10.39 13.83 -0.78
CA LEU A 163 11.69 13.20 -0.60
C LEU A 163 12.70 13.68 -1.66
N ALA A 164 12.29 13.76 -2.95
CA ALA A 164 13.15 14.29 -4.00
C ALA A 164 13.61 15.73 -3.73
N ARG A 165 12.74 16.55 -3.14
CA ARG A 165 13.10 17.90 -2.71
C ARG A 165 14.10 17.86 -1.56
N MET A 166 13.87 17.04 -0.53
CA MET A 166 14.80 16.88 0.60
C MET A 166 16.21 16.47 0.12
N ILE A 167 16.31 15.50 -0.77
CA ILE A 167 17.57 15.05 -1.37
C ILE A 167 18.30 16.21 -2.04
N LYS A 168 17.58 17.05 -2.81
CA LYS A 168 18.14 18.21 -3.49
C LYS A 168 18.59 19.31 -2.52
N GLU A 169 17.74 19.63 -1.53
CA GLU A 169 18.02 20.67 -0.54
C GLU A 169 19.19 20.27 0.36
N ALA A 170 19.36 18.96 0.63
CA ALA A 170 20.54 18.43 1.30
C ALA A 170 21.81 18.42 0.43
N GLY A 171 21.72 18.78 -0.84
CA GLY A 171 22.86 18.80 -1.75
C GLY A 171 23.42 17.43 -2.11
N LEU A 172 22.64 16.35 -1.98
CA LEU A 172 23.11 14.99 -2.26
C LEU A 172 23.24 14.76 -3.77
N ASP A 173 24.39 14.28 -4.19
CA ASP A 173 24.59 13.79 -5.56
C ASP A 173 24.06 12.37 -5.70
N PHE A 174 22.74 12.26 -5.86
CA PHE A 174 22.02 11.00 -5.89
C PHE A 174 22.57 10.01 -6.94
N LYS A 175 23.03 10.49 -8.08
CA LYS A 175 23.53 9.62 -9.16
C LYS A 175 24.81 8.89 -8.78
N ASN A 176 25.63 9.50 -7.94
CA ASN A 176 26.92 8.97 -7.52
C ASN A 176 26.90 8.32 -6.13
N LEU A 177 25.72 8.22 -5.48
CA LEU A 177 25.60 7.45 -4.26
C LEU A 177 25.91 5.97 -4.49
N PRO A 178 26.47 5.26 -3.51
CA PRO A 178 26.63 3.81 -3.58
C PRO A 178 25.27 3.11 -3.61
N ASP A 179 25.24 1.88 -4.10
CA ASP A 179 24.07 1.02 -3.91
C ASP A 179 24.18 0.32 -2.55
N GLU A 180 23.14 0.46 -1.73
CA GLU A 180 23.03 -0.15 -0.41
C GLU A 180 21.79 -1.03 -0.33
N GLU A 181 21.82 -2.02 0.58
CA GLU A 181 20.73 -2.95 0.80
C GLU A 181 19.77 -2.45 1.89
N TYR A 182 18.52 -2.87 1.82
CA TYR A 182 17.56 -2.66 2.90
C TYR A 182 17.98 -3.37 4.19
N ASP A 183 17.51 -2.85 5.31
CA ASP A 183 17.78 -3.43 6.63
C ASP A 183 16.87 -4.66 6.90
N ALA A 184 17.41 -5.65 7.61
CA ALA A 184 16.61 -6.73 8.18
C ALA A 184 15.86 -6.23 9.44
N PRO A 185 14.68 -6.80 9.76
CA PRO A 185 14.08 -8.01 9.18
C PRO A 185 13.15 -7.77 7.99
N PHE A 186 12.86 -6.53 7.60
CA PHE A 186 11.82 -6.17 6.62
C PHE A 186 12.41 -5.74 5.27
N GLY A 187 13.58 -6.27 4.92
CA GLY A 187 14.31 -5.88 3.70
C GLY A 187 14.05 -6.78 2.48
N ILE A 188 13.22 -7.82 2.60
CA ILE A 188 12.95 -8.75 1.49
C ILE A 188 11.50 -8.60 1.05
N GLY A 189 11.31 -8.14 -0.20
CA GLY A 189 10.04 -8.16 -0.91
C GLY A 189 10.07 -9.12 -2.10
N THR A 190 8.90 -9.55 -2.57
CA THR A 190 8.76 -10.38 -3.77
C THR A 190 8.26 -9.59 -4.96
N GLY A 191 8.28 -10.19 -6.15
CA GLY A 191 7.64 -9.63 -7.32
C GLY A 191 6.14 -9.38 -7.11
N ALA A 192 5.46 -10.20 -6.29
CA ALA A 192 4.07 -9.99 -5.93
C ALA A 192 3.89 -8.69 -5.11
N GLY A 193 4.77 -8.39 -4.16
CA GLY A 193 4.78 -7.11 -3.44
C GLY A 193 5.03 -5.94 -4.38
N LEU A 194 6.01 -6.06 -5.26
CA LEU A 194 6.39 -5.02 -6.22
C LEU A 194 5.25 -4.61 -7.16
N ILE A 195 4.46 -5.57 -7.70
CA ILE A 195 3.38 -5.26 -8.65
C ILE A 195 2.18 -4.53 -8.03
N PHE A 196 2.08 -4.39 -6.71
CA PHE A 196 1.06 -3.57 -6.03
C PHE A 196 0.98 -2.15 -6.55
N GLY A 197 2.08 -1.62 -7.07
CA GLY A 197 2.14 -0.28 -7.64
C GLY A 197 1.28 -0.08 -8.88
N ALA A 198 0.95 -1.15 -9.61
CA ALA A 198 0.14 -1.13 -10.82
C ALA A 198 -1.30 -1.55 -10.55
N THR A 199 -2.26 -0.96 -11.28
CA THR A 199 -3.66 -1.43 -11.24
C THR A 199 -3.77 -2.86 -11.75
N GLY A 200 -4.39 -3.72 -10.96
CA GLY A 200 -4.45 -5.17 -11.18
C GLY A 200 -3.34 -5.94 -10.48
N GLY A 201 -2.32 -5.25 -9.95
CA GLY A 201 -1.19 -5.90 -9.30
C GLY A 201 -1.54 -6.55 -7.97
N VAL A 202 -2.42 -5.94 -7.17
CA VAL A 202 -2.89 -6.56 -5.91
C VAL A 202 -3.71 -7.81 -6.22
N MET A 203 -4.61 -7.71 -7.19
CA MET A 203 -5.41 -8.85 -7.67
C MET A 203 -4.52 -9.98 -8.17
N GLU A 204 -3.54 -9.68 -9.00
CA GLU A 204 -2.61 -10.67 -9.52
C GLU A 204 -1.78 -11.33 -8.41
N ALA A 205 -1.25 -10.53 -7.46
CA ALA A 205 -0.51 -11.03 -6.31
C ALA A 205 -1.37 -11.99 -5.46
N ALA A 206 -2.63 -11.62 -5.22
CA ALA A 206 -3.59 -12.45 -4.49
C ALA A 206 -3.89 -13.76 -5.24
N LEU A 207 -4.14 -13.70 -6.56
CA LEU A 207 -4.42 -14.89 -7.37
C LEU A 207 -3.24 -15.87 -7.39
N ARG A 208 -2.00 -15.35 -7.50
CA ARG A 208 -0.79 -16.18 -7.43
C ARG A 208 -0.72 -16.99 -6.12
N THR A 209 -1.00 -16.34 -4.99
CA THR A 209 -0.91 -16.96 -3.67
C THR A 209 -2.12 -17.85 -3.37
N VAL A 210 -3.34 -17.36 -3.60
CA VAL A 210 -4.59 -18.09 -3.33
C VAL A 210 -4.65 -19.39 -4.12
N TYR A 211 -4.26 -19.38 -5.40
CA TYR A 211 -4.24 -20.59 -6.21
C TYR A 211 -3.40 -21.69 -5.56
N GLU A 212 -2.17 -21.40 -5.15
CA GLU A 212 -1.27 -22.40 -4.57
C GLU A 212 -1.72 -22.85 -3.17
N LEU A 213 -2.23 -21.93 -2.35
CA LEU A 213 -2.77 -22.28 -1.03
C LEU A 213 -4.00 -23.20 -1.10
N VAL A 214 -4.83 -23.06 -2.15
CA VAL A 214 -6.03 -23.91 -2.32
C VAL A 214 -5.71 -25.24 -2.98
N THR A 215 -4.87 -25.19 -4.01
CA THR A 215 -4.63 -26.39 -4.84
C THR A 215 -3.49 -27.24 -4.32
N GLY A 216 -2.58 -26.69 -3.53
CA GLY A 216 -1.30 -27.31 -3.16
C GLY A 216 -0.38 -27.58 -4.36
N LYS A 217 -0.70 -27.00 -5.53
CA LYS A 217 0.05 -27.20 -6.78
C LYS A 217 0.73 -25.91 -7.16
N THR A 218 1.96 -26.02 -7.66
CA THR A 218 2.68 -24.87 -8.24
C THR A 218 1.91 -24.30 -9.43
N LEU A 219 1.73 -22.99 -9.42
CA LEU A 219 1.10 -22.26 -10.50
C LEU A 219 2.08 -22.15 -11.69
N GLU A 220 1.81 -22.87 -12.78
CA GLU A 220 2.70 -22.91 -13.95
C GLU A 220 2.73 -21.56 -14.68
N LYS A 221 1.56 -20.93 -14.85
CA LYS A 221 1.43 -19.60 -15.47
C LYS A 221 1.08 -18.58 -14.41
N ILE A 222 2.08 -17.86 -13.92
CA ILE A 222 1.92 -16.89 -12.80
C ILE A 222 1.47 -15.51 -13.26
N ASP A 223 1.43 -15.25 -14.56
CA ASP A 223 1.09 -13.95 -15.14
C ASP A 223 -0.39 -13.94 -15.53
N PHE A 224 -1.18 -13.12 -14.85
CA PHE A 224 -2.62 -12.92 -15.10
C PHE A 224 -2.83 -11.67 -15.95
N GLU A 225 -2.56 -11.76 -17.25
CA GLU A 225 -2.59 -10.62 -18.19
C GLU A 225 -3.96 -9.93 -18.26
N ASP A 226 -5.06 -10.66 -18.05
CA ASP A 226 -6.43 -10.15 -18.12
C ASP A 226 -6.70 -9.04 -17.08
N VAL A 227 -5.96 -9.01 -15.98
CA VAL A 227 -6.09 -7.98 -14.94
C VAL A 227 -5.06 -6.86 -15.07
N ARG A 228 -4.14 -6.92 -16.04
CA ARG A 228 -3.08 -5.94 -16.29
C ARG A 228 -3.54 -4.78 -17.18
N GLY A 229 -2.74 -3.74 -17.28
CA GLY A 229 -2.89 -2.61 -18.21
C GLY A 229 -3.76 -1.45 -17.68
N LEU A 230 -3.89 -0.41 -18.51
CA LEU A 230 -4.54 0.86 -18.16
C LEU A 230 -6.04 0.94 -18.47
N THR A 231 -6.67 -0.15 -18.86
CA THR A 231 -8.14 -0.18 -19.01
C THR A 231 -8.79 0.09 -17.67
N GLY A 232 -9.68 1.06 -17.60
CA GLY A 232 -10.25 1.59 -16.36
C GLY A 232 -11.03 0.58 -15.52
N LEU A 233 -11.68 -0.38 -16.19
CA LEU A 233 -12.41 -1.50 -15.57
C LEU A 233 -12.04 -2.79 -16.33
N LYS A 234 -11.54 -3.76 -15.59
CA LYS A 234 -11.14 -5.08 -16.10
C LYS A 234 -11.88 -6.16 -15.31
N LYS A 235 -12.19 -7.27 -15.99
CA LYS A 235 -12.88 -8.42 -15.38
C LYS A 235 -12.23 -9.69 -15.89
N ALA A 236 -12.10 -10.65 -15.01
CA ALA A 236 -11.58 -11.97 -15.35
C ALA A 236 -12.33 -13.06 -14.58
N THR A 237 -12.28 -14.27 -15.10
CA THR A 237 -12.70 -15.47 -14.39
C THR A 237 -11.51 -16.42 -14.33
N VAL A 238 -11.18 -16.84 -13.13
CA VAL A 238 -10.04 -17.73 -12.88
C VAL A 238 -10.55 -19.03 -12.28
N ASP A 239 -10.16 -20.15 -12.85
CA ASP A 239 -10.42 -21.45 -12.23
C ASP A 239 -9.44 -21.70 -11.09
N VAL A 240 -9.97 -21.87 -9.89
CA VAL A 240 -9.22 -22.24 -8.70
C VAL A 240 -9.72 -23.61 -8.23
N ASN A 241 -9.06 -24.65 -8.69
CA ASN A 241 -9.39 -26.05 -8.36
C ASN A 241 -10.84 -26.47 -8.67
N GLY A 242 -11.32 -26.12 -9.86
CA GLY A 242 -12.68 -26.41 -10.33
C GLY A 242 -13.75 -25.41 -9.84
N THR A 243 -13.35 -24.38 -9.11
CA THR A 243 -14.23 -23.28 -8.69
C THR A 243 -13.95 -22.05 -9.55
N GLU A 244 -14.94 -21.55 -10.28
CA GLU A 244 -14.82 -20.30 -11.01
C GLU A 244 -14.82 -19.10 -10.06
N VAL A 245 -13.70 -18.42 -9.97
CA VAL A 245 -13.54 -17.18 -9.20
C VAL A 245 -13.63 -15.99 -10.15
N LYS A 246 -14.71 -15.24 -10.05
CA LYS A 246 -14.93 -14.01 -10.84
C LYS A 246 -14.31 -12.82 -10.12
N VAL A 247 -13.43 -12.11 -10.80
CA VAL A 247 -12.71 -10.96 -10.24
C VAL A 247 -12.93 -9.70 -11.08
N ALA A 248 -12.81 -8.54 -10.44
CA ALA A 248 -12.83 -7.26 -11.14
C ALA A 248 -11.75 -6.33 -10.60
N VAL A 249 -11.23 -5.48 -11.47
CA VAL A 249 -10.24 -4.45 -11.15
C VAL A 249 -10.72 -3.12 -11.69
N ALA A 250 -10.84 -2.13 -10.82
CA ALA A 250 -11.17 -0.76 -11.20
C ALA A 250 -10.10 0.21 -10.73
N HIS A 251 -9.69 1.11 -11.61
CA HIS A 251 -8.92 2.27 -11.18
C HIS A 251 -9.64 3.57 -11.55
N THR A 252 -9.46 4.61 -10.76
CA THR A 252 -10.24 5.83 -10.63
C THR A 252 -11.59 5.61 -9.94
N LEU A 253 -12.02 6.57 -9.14
CA LEU A 253 -13.30 6.48 -8.41
C LEU A 253 -14.51 6.50 -9.35
N ALA A 254 -14.38 7.09 -10.55
CA ALA A 254 -15.44 7.05 -11.55
C ALA A 254 -15.72 5.63 -12.06
N ASN A 255 -14.66 4.86 -12.35
CA ASN A 255 -14.80 3.46 -12.75
C ASN A 255 -15.24 2.58 -11.57
N ALA A 256 -14.73 2.85 -10.36
CA ALA A 256 -15.18 2.19 -9.14
C ALA A 256 -16.68 2.38 -8.94
N LYS A 257 -17.20 3.60 -9.13
CA LYS A 257 -18.64 3.89 -9.05
C LYS A 257 -19.45 3.02 -10.01
N ILE A 258 -19.04 2.94 -11.28
CA ILE A 258 -19.74 2.14 -12.29
C ILE A 258 -19.78 0.67 -11.87
N LEU A 259 -18.66 0.11 -11.37
CA LEU A 259 -18.58 -1.26 -10.90
C LEU A 259 -19.48 -1.50 -9.69
N LEU A 260 -19.38 -0.63 -8.69
CA LEU A 260 -20.11 -0.78 -7.43
C LEU A 260 -21.62 -0.62 -7.61
N ASP A 261 -22.07 0.28 -8.47
CA ASP A 261 -23.50 0.43 -8.79
C ASP A 261 -24.07 -0.86 -9.41
N LYS A 262 -23.31 -1.53 -10.27
CA LYS A 262 -23.69 -2.85 -10.85
C LYS A 262 -23.68 -4.00 -9.83
N VAL A 263 -22.71 -4.01 -8.94
CA VAL A 263 -22.67 -4.97 -7.84
C VAL A 263 -23.88 -4.77 -6.91
N LYS A 264 -24.15 -3.52 -6.55
CA LYS A 264 -25.26 -3.15 -5.64
C LYS A 264 -26.63 -3.45 -6.25
N SER A 265 -26.80 -3.24 -7.57
CA SER A 265 -28.05 -3.57 -8.28
C SER A 265 -28.24 -5.08 -8.49
N GLY A 266 -27.22 -5.90 -8.26
CA GLY A 266 -27.23 -7.33 -8.56
C GLY A 266 -27.03 -7.65 -10.06
N GLU A 267 -26.75 -6.63 -10.91
CA GLU A 267 -26.48 -6.84 -12.34
C GLU A 267 -25.21 -7.67 -12.55
N GLU A 268 -24.20 -7.47 -11.71
CA GLU A 268 -22.95 -8.20 -11.77
C GLU A 268 -22.56 -8.74 -10.39
N GLN A 269 -21.98 -9.93 -10.37
CA GLN A 269 -21.52 -10.60 -9.16
C GLN A 269 -20.06 -11.00 -9.30
N PHE A 270 -19.25 -10.65 -8.30
CA PHE A 270 -17.83 -10.99 -8.21
C PHE A 270 -17.53 -11.64 -6.87
N HIS A 271 -16.40 -12.34 -6.82
CA HIS A 271 -15.87 -12.90 -5.58
C HIS A 271 -14.82 -11.97 -4.97
N PHE A 272 -14.00 -11.33 -5.80
CA PHE A 272 -12.95 -10.43 -5.35
C PHE A 272 -12.84 -9.19 -6.26
N ILE A 273 -12.69 -8.02 -5.67
CA ILE A 273 -12.60 -6.74 -6.39
C ILE A 273 -11.39 -5.94 -5.90
N GLU A 274 -10.54 -5.51 -6.82
CA GLU A 274 -9.51 -4.50 -6.56
C GLU A 274 -10.00 -3.11 -6.95
N ILE A 275 -9.86 -2.13 -6.05
CA ILE A 275 -10.14 -0.72 -6.34
C ILE A 275 -8.93 0.15 -6.03
N MET A 276 -8.43 0.83 -7.06
CA MET A 276 -7.38 1.84 -6.96
C MET A 276 -7.94 3.23 -7.25
N THR A 277 -7.67 4.21 -6.37
CA THR A 277 -8.19 5.59 -6.54
C THR A 277 -7.55 6.31 -7.72
N CYS A 278 -6.25 6.10 -7.95
CA CYS A 278 -5.48 6.85 -8.93
C CYS A 278 -5.47 6.18 -10.31
N PRO A 279 -5.36 6.97 -11.40
CA PRO A 279 -5.23 6.42 -12.76
C PRO A 279 -4.01 5.51 -12.88
N GLY A 280 -4.24 4.23 -13.21
CA GLY A 280 -3.19 3.23 -13.35
C GLY A 280 -2.66 2.64 -12.03
N GLY A 281 -3.21 3.05 -10.88
CA GLY A 281 -2.76 2.63 -9.55
C GLY A 281 -1.78 3.61 -8.92
N CYS A 282 -0.92 3.14 -8.02
CA CYS A 282 0.06 3.96 -7.30
C CYS A 282 1.10 4.62 -8.21
N ILE A 283 1.37 4.04 -9.37
CA ILE A 283 2.23 4.65 -10.42
C ILE A 283 1.70 5.99 -10.94
N GLY A 284 0.39 6.23 -10.85
CA GLY A 284 -0.28 7.49 -11.17
C GLY A 284 -0.66 8.29 -9.93
N GLY A 285 -0.12 7.95 -8.78
CA GLY A 285 -0.47 8.56 -7.49
C GLY A 285 -0.15 10.05 -7.40
N GLY A 286 -0.92 10.76 -6.58
CA GLY A 286 -0.77 12.21 -6.39
C GLY A 286 0.56 12.66 -5.78
N GLY A 287 1.36 11.73 -5.23
CA GLY A 287 2.72 11.96 -4.73
C GLY A 287 3.83 11.69 -5.75
N GLN A 288 3.49 11.17 -6.92
CA GLN A 288 4.45 10.90 -7.99
C GLN A 288 4.98 12.18 -8.64
N PRO A 289 6.20 12.15 -9.23
CA PRO A 289 6.71 13.22 -10.05
C PRO A 289 5.80 13.59 -11.22
N ILE A 290 5.78 14.88 -11.58
CA ILE A 290 4.97 15.45 -12.66
C ILE A 290 5.89 15.70 -13.87
N PRO A 291 5.44 15.44 -15.11
CA PRO A 291 4.08 15.03 -15.53
C PRO A 291 3.76 13.55 -15.25
N THR A 292 2.46 13.21 -15.21
CA THR A 292 1.97 11.84 -15.04
C THR A 292 0.89 11.59 -16.09
N ASP A 293 1.28 11.55 -17.35
CA ASP A 293 0.42 11.22 -18.49
C ASP A 293 0.31 9.71 -18.71
N THR A 294 -0.42 9.32 -19.74
CA THR A 294 -0.64 7.90 -20.05
C THR A 294 0.66 7.20 -20.47
N GLU A 295 1.50 7.84 -21.28
CA GLU A 295 2.76 7.27 -21.74
C GLU A 295 3.72 7.00 -20.54
N ILE A 296 3.79 7.93 -19.60
CA ILE A 296 4.60 7.76 -18.39
C ILE A 296 4.06 6.63 -17.53
N ARG A 297 2.72 6.51 -17.36
CA ARG A 297 2.12 5.39 -16.63
C ARG A 297 2.41 4.04 -17.28
N GLU A 298 2.32 3.95 -18.60
CA GLU A 298 2.67 2.72 -19.34
C GLU A 298 4.13 2.32 -19.13
N LYS A 299 5.05 3.27 -19.17
CA LYS A 299 6.47 3.02 -18.87
C LYS A 299 6.69 2.55 -17.44
N ARG A 300 5.99 3.15 -16.47
CA ARG A 300 6.06 2.74 -15.06
C ARG A 300 5.50 1.33 -14.84
N ILE A 301 4.38 0.98 -15.47
CA ILE A 301 3.82 -0.38 -15.45
C ILE A 301 4.82 -1.38 -16.02
N ALA A 302 5.37 -1.09 -17.20
CA ALA A 302 6.34 -1.95 -17.83
C ALA A 302 7.57 -2.20 -16.96
N ALA A 303 8.06 -1.16 -16.26
CA ALA A 303 9.18 -1.27 -15.34
C ALA A 303 8.87 -2.13 -14.11
N ILE A 304 7.66 -2.03 -13.55
CA ILE A 304 7.20 -2.85 -12.42
C ILE A 304 7.18 -4.33 -12.81
N TYR A 305 6.52 -4.65 -13.91
CA TYR A 305 6.41 -6.05 -14.35
C TYR A 305 7.76 -6.62 -14.82
N GLU A 306 8.65 -5.79 -15.34
CA GLU A 306 10.02 -6.22 -15.62
C GLU A 306 10.79 -6.51 -14.32
N GLY A 307 10.64 -5.66 -13.31
CA GLY A 307 11.21 -5.90 -11.98
C GLY A 307 10.68 -7.20 -11.37
N ASP A 308 9.37 -7.45 -11.44
CA ASP A 308 8.77 -8.70 -10.99
C ASP A 308 9.39 -9.92 -11.67
N ARG A 309 9.58 -9.87 -13.01
CA ARG A 309 10.19 -10.99 -13.77
C ARG A 309 11.64 -11.27 -13.37
N GLN A 310 12.36 -10.25 -12.93
CA GLN A 310 13.78 -10.37 -12.55
C GLN A 310 14.00 -10.81 -11.11
N LEU A 311 12.98 -10.72 -10.26
CA LEU A 311 13.08 -11.15 -8.86
C LEU A 311 13.02 -12.68 -8.75
N PRO A 312 13.85 -13.29 -7.89
CA PRO A 312 13.86 -14.74 -7.69
C PRO A 312 12.59 -15.24 -6.99
N LEU A 313 11.97 -14.40 -6.16
CA LEU A 313 10.71 -14.68 -5.48
C LEU A 313 9.61 -13.84 -6.13
N ARG A 314 8.56 -14.48 -6.60
CA ARG A 314 7.47 -13.81 -7.32
C ARG A 314 6.10 -14.00 -6.68
N LYS A 315 6.03 -14.68 -5.55
CA LYS A 315 4.79 -14.98 -4.83
C LYS A 315 4.95 -14.64 -3.35
N SER A 316 3.94 -14.02 -2.77
CA SER A 316 4.00 -13.50 -1.40
C SER A 316 4.22 -14.58 -0.35
N HIS A 317 3.61 -15.76 -0.50
CA HIS A 317 3.77 -16.87 0.43
C HIS A 317 5.18 -17.51 0.39
N GLU A 318 5.99 -17.24 -0.64
CA GLU A 318 7.38 -17.69 -0.74
C GLU A 318 8.36 -16.76 -0.01
N ASN A 319 7.92 -15.58 0.47
CA ASN A 319 8.78 -14.63 1.17
C ASN A 319 9.27 -15.21 2.51
N PRO A 320 10.56 -15.52 2.67
CA PRO A 320 11.08 -16.16 3.89
C PRO A 320 10.97 -15.25 5.12
N ALA A 321 11.04 -13.92 4.93
CA ALA A 321 10.93 -12.98 6.04
C ALA A 321 9.48 -12.89 6.56
N VAL A 322 8.48 -13.01 5.68
CA VAL A 322 7.07 -13.10 6.05
C VAL A 322 6.79 -14.42 6.77
N GLN A 323 7.31 -15.54 6.25
CA GLN A 323 7.20 -16.84 6.91
C GLN A 323 7.82 -16.83 8.32
N GLU A 324 8.99 -16.21 8.47
CA GLU A 324 9.67 -16.07 9.77
C GLU A 324 8.87 -15.18 10.73
N LEU A 325 8.26 -14.11 10.25
CA LEU A 325 7.40 -13.25 11.05
C LEU A 325 6.20 -14.03 11.61
N TYR A 326 5.55 -14.85 10.80
CA TYR A 326 4.46 -15.72 11.29
C TYR A 326 4.98 -16.73 12.30
N ARG A 327 6.08 -17.41 12.00
CA ARG A 327 6.64 -18.45 12.87
C ARG A 327 7.03 -17.93 14.25
N THR A 328 7.54 -16.70 14.34
CA THR A 328 8.15 -16.17 15.58
C THR A 328 7.27 -15.19 16.33
N PHE A 329 6.31 -14.54 15.66
CA PHE A 329 5.58 -13.44 16.25
C PHE A 329 4.06 -13.48 16.04
N LEU A 330 3.59 -13.61 14.81
CA LEU A 330 2.16 -13.54 14.49
C LEU A 330 1.43 -14.89 14.63
N GLY A 331 2.14 -16.01 14.52
CA GLY A 331 1.57 -17.37 14.55
C GLY A 331 1.16 -17.85 13.15
N HIS A 332 0.04 -17.41 12.65
CA HIS A 332 -0.49 -17.73 11.32
C HIS A 332 -1.37 -16.60 10.79
N PRO A 333 -1.66 -16.56 9.47
CA PRO A 333 -2.61 -15.60 8.94
C PRO A 333 -3.96 -15.67 9.68
N LEU A 334 -4.58 -14.51 9.89
CA LEU A 334 -5.84 -14.34 10.64
C LEU A 334 -5.77 -14.86 12.10
N SER A 335 -4.58 -15.00 12.68
CA SER A 335 -4.44 -15.28 14.11
C SER A 335 -4.98 -14.11 14.95
N HIS A 336 -5.20 -14.34 16.24
CA HIS A 336 -5.61 -13.25 17.16
C HIS A 336 -4.64 -12.06 17.08
N LYS A 337 -3.32 -12.32 17.09
CA LYS A 337 -2.29 -11.27 17.02
C LYS A 337 -2.24 -10.58 15.67
N SER A 338 -2.48 -11.31 14.56
CA SER A 338 -2.65 -10.71 13.23
C SER A 338 -3.85 -9.77 13.23
N HIS A 339 -5.00 -10.20 13.74
CA HIS A 339 -6.19 -9.34 13.83
C HIS A 339 -5.96 -8.11 14.68
N GLU A 340 -5.28 -8.23 15.80
CA GLU A 340 -4.96 -7.11 16.69
C GLU A 340 -4.08 -6.04 16.03
N LEU A 341 -3.08 -6.44 15.26
CA LEU A 341 -2.07 -5.52 14.73
C LEU A 341 -2.28 -5.12 13.26
N LEU A 342 -2.81 -6.05 12.45
CA LEU A 342 -2.80 -5.93 10.99
C LEU A 342 -4.18 -5.69 10.39
N HIS A 343 -5.25 -5.75 11.21
CA HIS A 343 -6.62 -5.55 10.74
C HIS A 343 -7.24 -4.31 11.36
N THR A 344 -8.32 -3.83 10.75
CA THR A 344 -9.06 -2.64 11.19
C THR A 344 -10.51 -2.71 10.75
N HIS A 345 -11.31 -1.73 11.17
CA HIS A 345 -12.71 -1.62 10.78
C HIS A 345 -13.01 -0.24 10.19
N TYR A 346 -13.82 -0.24 9.15
CA TYR A 346 -14.26 0.99 8.50
C TYR A 346 -15.68 1.33 8.92
N LYS A 347 -15.96 2.63 9.06
CA LYS A 347 -17.24 3.14 9.57
C LYS A 347 -17.82 4.18 8.61
N LYS A 348 -19.15 4.24 8.54
CA LYS A 348 -19.82 5.33 7.86
C LYS A 348 -19.34 6.67 8.38
N ARG A 349 -18.96 7.57 7.47
CA ARG A 349 -18.55 8.94 7.79
C ARG A 349 -19.49 9.95 7.09
N PRO A 350 -19.77 11.10 7.71
CA PRO A 350 -20.56 12.15 7.08
C PRO A 350 -19.78 12.75 5.89
N ARG A 351 -20.49 13.04 4.80
CA ARG A 351 -19.91 13.62 3.56
C ARG A 351 -19.23 14.98 3.75
N HIS A 352 -19.48 15.66 4.86
CA HIS A 352 -18.96 17.00 5.17
C HIS A 352 -18.45 17.09 6.62
N GLY A 353 -17.93 16.02 7.19
CA GLY A 353 -17.29 16.05 8.50
C GLY A 353 -15.99 16.88 8.43
N THR A 354 -15.93 17.98 9.14
CA THR A 354 -14.67 18.64 9.47
C THR A 354 -13.80 17.65 10.24
N MET A 355 -12.85 17.01 9.57
CA MET A 355 -11.77 16.35 10.30
C MET A 355 -10.93 17.45 10.92
N THR A 356 -10.94 17.52 12.23
CA THR A 356 -9.93 18.28 12.97
C THR A 356 -8.62 17.52 12.82
N VAL A 357 -7.84 17.87 11.81
CA VAL A 357 -6.46 17.39 11.71
C VAL A 357 -5.73 18.07 12.85
N LYS A 358 -5.42 17.33 13.91
CA LYS A 358 -4.50 17.79 14.94
C LYS A 358 -3.09 17.80 14.32
N TYR A 359 -2.76 18.85 13.61
CA TYR A 359 -1.36 19.23 13.46
C TYR A 359 -0.91 19.61 14.87
N GLY A 360 0.20 19.07 15.36
CA GLY A 360 0.72 19.24 16.72
C GLY A 360 1.02 20.68 17.16
N VAL A 361 0.00 21.53 17.05
CA VAL A 361 -0.04 22.85 17.65
C VAL A 361 -1.09 22.74 18.74
N THR A 362 -0.64 22.66 20.00
CA THR A 362 -1.49 22.87 21.16
C THR A 362 -2.22 24.19 20.98
N PRO A 363 -3.57 24.24 21.08
CA PRO A 363 -4.27 25.51 21.17
C PRO A 363 -3.77 26.25 22.42
N ALA A 364 -3.35 27.49 22.29
CA ALA A 364 -3.20 28.36 23.41
C ALA A 364 -4.52 28.39 24.21
N GLU A 365 -4.44 28.20 25.50
CA GLU A 365 -5.58 28.28 26.41
C GLU A 365 -6.30 29.61 26.15
N GLU A 366 -7.56 29.55 25.76
CA GLU A 366 -8.44 30.73 25.79
C GLU A 366 -8.65 31.08 27.26
N GLU A 367 -7.99 32.14 27.68
CA GLU A 367 -8.32 32.81 28.93
C GLU A 367 -9.77 33.26 28.89
N THR A 368 -10.60 32.65 29.71
CA THR A 368 -11.97 33.06 29.95
C THR A 368 -11.94 34.45 30.64
N ALA A 369 -12.19 35.48 29.86
CA ALA A 369 -12.55 36.77 30.38
C ALA A 369 -13.93 36.67 31.04
N ALA A 370 -13.94 36.50 32.36
CA ALA A 370 -15.15 36.60 33.15
C ALA A 370 -15.69 38.05 33.07
N SER A 371 -16.88 38.20 32.53
CA SER A 371 -17.64 39.43 32.60
C SER A 371 -18.07 39.70 34.03
N ASN A 372 -17.46 40.67 34.64
CA ASN A 372 -18.05 41.30 35.85
C ASN A 372 -19.15 42.23 35.39
N GLY A 373 -20.38 41.87 35.70
CA GLY A 373 -21.50 42.78 35.72
C GLY A 373 -21.36 43.80 36.85
N HIS A 374 -21.66 45.03 36.54
CA HIS A 374 -22.06 46.02 37.56
C HIS A 374 -23.35 46.68 37.11
N ASP A 375 -24.33 46.44 37.99
CA ASP A 375 -25.54 47.29 38.09
C ASP A 375 -25.14 48.70 38.45
N THR A 376 -25.69 49.66 37.80
CA THR A 376 -26.44 50.80 38.34
C THR A 376 -27.16 51.50 37.19
#